data_99636ef13a9a48ef2e9ef2499b4939a3
#
_entry.id   99636ef13a9a48ef2e9ef2499b4939a3
#
_cell.length_a   1.000
_cell.length_b   1.000
_cell.length_c   1.000
_cell.angle_alpha   90.00
_cell.angle_beta   90.00
_cell.angle_gamma   90.00
#
_symmetry.space_group_name_H-M   'P 1'
#
loop_
_entity.id
_entity.type
_entity.pdbx_description
1 polymer ?
#
loop_
_entity_poly.entity_id
_entity_poly.type
_entity_poly.pdbx_seq_one_letter_code
_entity_poly.pdbx_strand_id
1 'polypeptide(L)'
;MAIDGLFLYNIQEKLNAYTPCKIGKIQNISDEEILIHLHTRNEGNQKLVINVHSNTNRVYIANFIPSIQPEPSNFVMVLRKLCSQAIVESFEQVGYDRILCLHLSCRNEFQDLVKYDLNIELMGKYANMILVKDGVIVDALKRIPVFENVKRFIHPGAKYVAPTQPEKKNPFEIKDIDLDQSLVKQIYGFSPLLSNEFMYRMKNNEKYIDILNEVVNSNTLYIYKKDFHCIELKHLNEQPKTYTIMEGLNHLYEEDEQKKRIKEQYGDIIRTVEKEKLKQTKKLPKLEQALEDGKDYHKYQEYGDLIFAYMYQIQKEKTIVLPSFETNEDVTIPIDMRYDLKTNANKYYQKYHKMKRSLVILEEQIEQCKQDIEYYTQLEEQLQHCSVFDTGEIREELVKQRVLMPKKDNKRKKKNNKPNVLHLVFDDCEIYVGKNNIQNNYVTHQVSRKNDLWFHVKDYHGSHVLLKSEDFTEPQIRLCAMLAAYYSKGKDSSSVPVDYCLISQIKKVPGSKIGFVTMKSNKTIYIDPDENYLLEIIKNHQIK
;
A
#
# COMPACT_ATOMS: atom_id res chain seq x y z
N MET A 1 -6.28 -16.16 0.48
CA MET A 1 -5.41 -17.15 1.13
C MET A 1 -5.88 -17.33 2.55
N ALA A 2 -6.16 -18.55 2.98
CA ALA A 2 -6.67 -18.86 4.32
C ALA A 2 -5.90 -20.03 4.90
N ILE A 3 -5.65 -20.00 6.19
CA ILE A 3 -5.11 -21.12 6.97
C ILE A 3 -6.10 -22.29 6.85
N ASP A 4 -5.62 -23.49 6.50
CA ASP A 4 -6.45 -24.70 6.51
C ASP A 4 -6.37 -25.43 7.87
N GLY A 5 -7.12 -26.52 8.01
CA GLY A 5 -7.22 -27.20 9.29
C GLY A 5 -5.90 -27.84 9.73
N LEU A 6 -5.14 -28.45 8.81
CA LEU A 6 -3.86 -29.07 9.16
C LEU A 6 -2.78 -28.02 9.47
N PHE A 7 -2.80 -26.90 8.79
CA PHE A 7 -1.91 -25.80 9.15
C PHE A 7 -2.32 -25.16 10.49
N LEU A 8 -3.63 -25.06 10.77
CA LEU A 8 -4.10 -24.58 12.08
C LEU A 8 -3.66 -25.52 13.22
N TYR A 9 -3.64 -26.84 12.98
CA TYR A 9 -3.10 -27.80 13.93
C TYR A 9 -1.63 -27.49 14.28
N ASN A 10 -0.80 -27.23 13.27
CA ASN A 10 0.58 -26.82 13.49
C ASN A 10 0.70 -25.48 14.26
N ILE A 11 -0.15 -24.49 13.93
CA ILE A 11 -0.18 -23.21 14.64
C ILE A 11 -0.60 -23.41 16.10
N GLN A 12 -1.60 -24.26 16.37
CA GLN A 12 -2.06 -24.57 17.72
C GLN A 12 -0.93 -25.09 18.60
N GLU A 13 -0.13 -26.04 18.10
CA GLU A 13 1.03 -26.59 18.82
C GLU A 13 2.02 -25.48 19.21
N LYS A 14 2.27 -24.52 18.30
CA LYS A 14 3.15 -23.38 18.58
C LYS A 14 2.55 -22.39 19.58
N LEU A 15 1.24 -22.20 19.55
CA LEU A 15 0.55 -21.35 20.52
C LEU A 15 0.54 -21.98 21.91
N ASN A 16 0.45 -23.31 22.01
CA ASN A 16 0.51 -24.03 23.28
C ASN A 16 1.88 -23.90 23.97
N ALA A 17 2.96 -23.61 23.25
CA ALA A 17 4.25 -23.30 23.86
C ALA A 17 4.21 -22.07 24.78
N TYR A 18 3.25 -21.15 24.57
CA TYR A 18 3.05 -19.97 25.43
C TYR A 18 2.17 -20.22 26.65
N THR A 19 1.52 -21.38 26.75
CA THR A 19 0.58 -21.70 27.85
C THR A 19 1.28 -22.38 29.03
N PRO A 20 0.80 -22.24 30.27
CA PRO A 20 -0.27 -21.31 30.66
C PRO A 20 0.18 -19.84 30.64
N CYS A 21 -0.67 -18.95 30.18
CA CYS A 21 -0.38 -17.53 30.12
C CYS A 21 -1.56 -16.68 30.58
N LYS A 22 -1.29 -15.45 31.01
CA LYS A 22 -2.31 -14.55 31.59
C LYS A 22 -2.77 -13.54 30.56
N ILE A 23 -4.08 -13.36 30.39
CA ILE A 23 -4.65 -12.30 29.56
C ILE A 23 -4.46 -10.95 30.23
N GLY A 24 -3.82 -10.04 29.50
CA GLY A 24 -3.70 -8.62 29.86
C GLY A 24 -4.78 -7.77 29.18
N LYS A 25 -4.36 -6.82 28.34
CA LYS A 25 -5.29 -5.94 27.60
C LYS A 25 -5.93 -6.69 26.43
N ILE A 26 -7.23 -6.43 26.20
CA ILE A 26 -7.98 -6.88 25.03
C ILE A 26 -8.44 -5.63 24.28
N GLN A 27 -8.13 -5.54 22.97
CA GLN A 27 -8.33 -4.34 22.18
C GLN A 27 -8.86 -4.66 20.78
N ASN A 28 -9.69 -3.79 20.20
CA ASN A 28 -10.07 -3.91 18.79
C ASN A 28 -8.97 -3.32 17.90
N ILE A 29 -8.58 -4.07 16.86
CA ILE A 29 -7.83 -3.56 15.72
C ILE A 29 -8.82 -3.05 14.66
N SER A 30 -9.86 -3.84 14.39
CA SER A 30 -10.98 -3.50 13.51
C SER A 30 -12.28 -4.13 14.05
N ASP A 31 -13.39 -3.98 13.34
CA ASP A 31 -14.68 -4.61 13.73
C ASP A 31 -14.62 -6.13 13.76
N GLU A 32 -13.68 -6.73 13.00
CA GLU A 32 -13.52 -8.18 12.87
C GLU A 32 -12.14 -8.69 13.35
N GLU A 33 -11.34 -7.84 14.00
CA GLU A 33 -10.00 -8.18 14.43
C GLU A 33 -9.70 -7.70 15.85
N ILE A 34 -9.20 -8.61 16.68
CA ILE A 34 -8.93 -8.37 18.11
C ILE A 34 -7.48 -8.67 18.43
N LEU A 35 -6.89 -7.83 19.27
CA LEU A 35 -5.58 -8.01 19.88
C LEU A 35 -5.77 -8.39 21.35
N ILE A 36 -5.16 -9.52 21.76
CA ILE A 36 -5.08 -9.97 23.14
C ILE A 36 -3.62 -9.95 23.58
N HIS A 37 -3.29 -9.18 24.60
CA HIS A 37 -1.98 -9.21 25.23
C HIS A 37 -1.90 -10.41 26.16
N LEU A 38 -0.90 -11.28 25.97
CA LEU A 38 -0.63 -12.45 26.78
C LEU A 38 0.66 -12.23 27.58
N HIS A 39 0.60 -12.44 28.88
CA HIS A 39 1.77 -12.43 29.75
C HIS A 39 2.22 -13.86 30.00
N THR A 40 3.32 -14.25 29.38
CA THR A 40 3.90 -15.59 29.49
C THR A 40 5.01 -15.61 30.55
N ARG A 41 5.31 -16.78 31.09
CA ARG A 41 6.36 -16.91 32.13
C ARG A 41 7.76 -16.77 31.56
N ASN A 42 7.99 -17.33 30.35
CA ASN A 42 9.35 -17.50 29.80
C ASN A 42 9.68 -16.48 28.70
N GLU A 43 8.66 -16.06 27.92
CA GLU A 43 8.88 -15.24 26.71
C GLU A 43 8.31 -13.82 26.82
N GLY A 44 7.95 -13.40 28.06
CA GLY A 44 7.46 -12.04 28.31
C GLY A 44 6.08 -11.77 27.74
N ASN A 45 5.88 -10.57 27.23
CA ASN A 45 4.58 -10.11 26.72
C ASN A 45 4.42 -10.46 25.24
N GLN A 46 3.46 -11.31 24.94
CA GLN A 46 3.09 -11.70 23.57
C GLN A 46 1.81 -11.00 23.10
N LYS A 47 1.63 -10.86 21.81
CA LYS A 47 0.48 -10.17 21.19
C LYS A 47 -0.26 -11.14 20.28
N LEU A 48 -1.29 -11.78 20.81
CA LEU A 48 -2.16 -12.66 20.03
C LEU A 48 -3.13 -11.82 19.19
N VAL A 49 -3.02 -11.91 17.87
CA VAL A 49 -3.95 -11.31 16.92
C VAL A 49 -4.91 -12.37 16.41
N ILE A 50 -6.20 -12.08 16.48
CA ILE A 50 -7.29 -12.92 15.98
C ILE A 50 -8.10 -12.09 14.99
N ASN A 51 -8.16 -12.54 13.73
CA ASN A 51 -8.92 -11.91 12.67
C ASN A 51 -9.95 -12.88 12.10
N VAL A 52 -11.21 -12.48 12.07
CA VAL A 52 -12.35 -13.25 11.56
C VAL A 52 -12.99 -12.61 10.33
N HIS A 53 -12.21 -11.81 9.59
CA HIS A 53 -12.64 -11.29 8.30
C HIS A 53 -12.73 -12.42 7.27
N SER A 54 -13.74 -12.38 6.41
CA SER A 54 -14.07 -13.47 5.48
C SER A 54 -12.91 -13.94 4.60
N ASN A 55 -12.06 -13.03 4.14
CA ASN A 55 -10.98 -13.33 3.20
C ASN A 55 -9.59 -13.44 3.85
N THR A 56 -9.42 -12.93 5.08
CA THR A 56 -8.12 -12.81 5.76
C THR A 56 -8.15 -13.34 7.18
N ASN A 57 -9.05 -14.33 7.46
CA ASN A 57 -9.15 -14.94 8.78
C ASN A 57 -7.84 -15.64 9.16
N ARG A 58 -7.39 -15.41 10.41
CA ARG A 58 -6.09 -15.84 10.91
C ARG A 58 -5.97 -15.73 12.41
N VAL A 59 -5.02 -16.47 12.96
CA VAL A 59 -4.57 -16.34 14.34
C VAL A 59 -3.03 -16.49 14.37
N TYR A 60 -2.34 -15.57 15.04
CA TYR A 60 -0.88 -15.58 15.14
C TYR A 60 -0.38 -14.64 16.25
N ILE A 61 0.89 -14.79 16.64
CA ILE A 61 1.59 -13.87 17.54
C ILE A 61 2.23 -12.75 16.73
N ALA A 62 1.80 -11.51 16.96
CA ALA A 62 2.31 -10.34 16.27
C ALA A 62 3.56 -9.76 16.92
N ASN A 63 4.57 -9.42 16.13
CA ASN A 63 5.80 -8.74 16.58
C ASN A 63 5.60 -7.22 16.68
N PHE A 64 4.64 -6.66 15.95
CA PHE A 64 4.32 -5.23 15.93
C PHE A 64 3.05 -4.92 16.73
N ILE A 65 2.77 -3.63 16.97
CA ILE A 65 1.51 -3.18 17.56
C ILE A 65 0.62 -2.68 16.43
N PRO A 66 -0.50 -3.38 16.12
CA PRO A 66 -1.45 -2.91 15.12
C PRO A 66 -2.12 -1.59 15.54
N SER A 67 -2.76 -0.90 14.60
CA SER A 67 -3.59 0.28 14.90
C SER A 67 -4.80 -0.15 15.71
N ILE A 68 -5.02 0.46 16.84
CA ILE A 68 -6.10 0.12 17.76
C ILE A 68 -7.24 1.11 17.55
N GLN A 69 -8.47 0.59 17.42
CA GLN A 69 -9.66 1.43 17.38
C GLN A 69 -9.85 2.17 18.72
N PRO A 70 -10.23 3.47 18.68
CA PRO A 70 -10.44 4.26 19.91
C PRO A 70 -11.57 3.71 20.78
N GLU A 71 -12.63 3.21 20.15
CA GLU A 71 -13.81 2.69 20.82
C GLU A 71 -13.85 1.16 20.72
N PRO A 72 -13.94 0.44 21.87
CA PRO A 72 -14.05 -1.01 21.86
C PRO A 72 -15.46 -1.45 21.43
N SER A 73 -15.55 -2.55 20.68
CA SER A 73 -16.84 -3.19 20.37
C SER A 73 -17.52 -3.76 21.62
N ASN A 74 -18.84 -3.98 21.56
CA ASN A 74 -19.59 -4.60 22.65
C ASN A 74 -19.01 -5.95 23.06
N PHE A 75 -18.60 -6.77 22.08
CA PHE A 75 -17.98 -8.06 22.35
C PHE A 75 -16.66 -7.92 23.12
N VAL A 76 -15.80 -6.98 22.74
CA VAL A 76 -14.55 -6.70 23.48
C VAL A 76 -14.85 -6.19 24.88
N MET A 77 -15.92 -5.42 25.09
CA MET A 77 -16.33 -4.99 26.43
C MET A 77 -16.76 -6.18 27.30
N VAL A 78 -17.48 -7.16 26.72
CA VAL A 78 -17.84 -8.41 27.41
C VAL A 78 -16.58 -9.22 27.75
N LEU A 79 -15.66 -9.40 26.80
CA LEU A 79 -14.39 -10.08 27.05
C LEU A 79 -13.57 -9.39 28.15
N ARG A 80 -13.51 -8.04 28.16
CA ARG A 80 -12.81 -7.30 29.22
C ARG A 80 -13.46 -7.51 30.60
N LYS A 81 -14.78 -7.52 30.63
CA LYS A 81 -15.51 -7.72 31.90
C LYS A 81 -15.30 -9.12 32.48
N LEU A 82 -15.34 -10.16 31.65
CA LEU A 82 -15.35 -11.55 32.07
C LEU A 82 -13.99 -12.23 32.06
N CYS A 83 -13.13 -11.90 31.10
CA CYS A 83 -11.88 -12.60 30.84
C CYS A 83 -10.62 -11.74 31.07
N SER A 84 -10.76 -10.49 31.56
CA SER A 84 -9.60 -9.69 31.95
C SER A 84 -8.88 -10.39 33.11
N GLN A 85 -7.57 -10.59 32.97
CA GLN A 85 -6.72 -11.35 33.90
C GLN A 85 -6.99 -12.88 33.96
N ALA A 86 -7.81 -13.42 33.03
CA ALA A 86 -7.97 -14.87 32.88
C ALA A 86 -6.65 -15.54 32.52
N ILE A 87 -6.53 -16.81 32.91
CA ILE A 87 -5.44 -17.69 32.50
C ILE A 87 -5.91 -18.47 31.27
N VAL A 88 -5.15 -18.39 30.18
CA VAL A 88 -5.28 -19.30 29.03
C VAL A 88 -4.60 -20.60 29.44
N GLU A 89 -5.39 -21.65 29.66
CA GLU A 89 -4.90 -22.96 30.05
C GLU A 89 -4.29 -23.72 28.87
N SER A 90 -4.99 -23.67 27.72
CA SER A 90 -4.56 -24.31 26.49
C SER A 90 -5.28 -23.73 25.27
N PHE A 91 -4.71 -24.01 24.10
CA PHE A 91 -5.34 -23.86 22.78
C PHE A 91 -5.67 -25.25 22.24
N GLU A 92 -6.91 -25.50 21.84
CA GLU A 92 -7.37 -26.76 21.30
C GLU A 92 -8.03 -26.57 19.93
N GLN A 93 -7.64 -27.37 18.95
CA GLN A 93 -8.33 -27.41 17.67
C GLN A 93 -9.50 -28.40 17.72
N VAL A 94 -10.67 -27.96 17.33
CA VAL A 94 -11.87 -28.79 17.36
C VAL A 94 -12.01 -29.58 16.05
N GLY A 95 -11.91 -30.92 16.15
CA GLY A 95 -12.24 -31.84 15.06
C GLY A 95 -11.39 -31.72 13.80
N TYR A 96 -10.14 -31.29 13.91
CA TYR A 96 -9.23 -30.98 12.79
C TYR A 96 -9.77 -29.98 11.77
N ASP A 97 -10.81 -29.23 12.14
CA ASP A 97 -11.37 -28.17 11.34
C ASP A 97 -10.73 -26.82 11.71
N ARG A 98 -11.11 -25.77 11.01
CA ARG A 98 -10.61 -24.41 11.26
C ARG A 98 -11.31 -23.74 12.45
N ILE A 99 -11.40 -24.44 13.55
CA ILE A 99 -11.94 -23.96 14.83
C ILE A 99 -10.85 -24.13 15.90
N LEU A 100 -10.46 -23.01 16.49
CA LEU A 100 -9.52 -22.97 17.61
C LEU A 100 -10.28 -22.52 18.86
N CYS A 101 -10.22 -23.33 19.91
CA CYS A 101 -10.79 -23.02 21.23
C CYS A 101 -9.67 -22.57 22.18
N LEU A 102 -9.85 -21.44 22.85
CA LEU A 102 -9.03 -21.02 23.99
C LEU A 102 -9.77 -21.38 25.27
N HIS A 103 -9.21 -22.29 26.05
CA HIS A 103 -9.74 -22.63 27.37
C HIS A 103 -9.23 -21.61 28.39
N LEU A 104 -10.18 -20.88 28.98
CA LEU A 104 -9.91 -19.77 29.89
C LEU A 104 -10.40 -20.09 31.29
N SER A 105 -9.56 -19.85 32.28
CA SER A 105 -9.97 -19.87 33.69
C SER A 105 -9.79 -18.50 34.30
N CYS A 106 -10.81 -18.02 34.98
CA CYS A 106 -10.84 -16.73 35.67
C CYS A 106 -11.58 -16.79 37.00
N ARG A 107 -11.34 -15.81 37.84
CA ARG A 107 -12.09 -15.65 39.09
C ARG A 107 -13.21 -14.62 38.91
N ASN A 108 -14.40 -14.96 39.34
CA ASN A 108 -15.53 -14.04 39.35
C ASN A 108 -15.40 -13.02 40.50
N GLU A 109 -16.37 -12.14 40.64
CA GLU A 109 -16.44 -11.14 41.72
C GLU A 109 -16.45 -11.76 43.11
N PHE A 110 -16.90 -13.02 43.24
CA PHE A 110 -16.94 -13.80 44.49
C PHE A 110 -15.69 -14.66 44.71
N GLN A 111 -14.66 -14.51 43.85
CA GLN A 111 -13.42 -15.29 43.85
C GLN A 111 -13.58 -16.79 43.46
N ASP A 112 -14.79 -17.20 42.99
CA ASP A 112 -15.00 -18.53 42.47
C ASP A 112 -14.27 -18.72 41.12
N LEU A 113 -13.75 -19.91 40.90
CA LEU A 113 -13.13 -20.28 39.62
C LEU A 113 -14.23 -20.53 38.58
N VAL A 114 -14.22 -19.75 37.51
CA VAL A 114 -15.12 -19.88 36.36
C VAL A 114 -14.34 -20.19 35.11
N LYS A 115 -14.83 -21.14 34.31
CA LYS A 115 -14.24 -21.52 33.02
C LYS A 115 -15.05 -20.93 31.86
N TYR A 116 -14.35 -20.46 30.86
CA TYR A 116 -14.91 -20.01 29.59
C TYR A 116 -14.15 -20.62 28.45
N ASP A 117 -14.84 -20.85 27.34
CA ASP A 117 -14.27 -21.28 26.07
C ASP A 117 -14.44 -20.16 25.04
N LEU A 118 -13.32 -19.62 24.55
CA LEU A 118 -13.36 -18.66 23.45
C LEU A 118 -13.13 -19.43 22.14
N ASN A 119 -14.22 -19.71 21.43
CA ASN A 119 -14.18 -20.41 20.14
C ASN A 119 -13.92 -19.43 19.02
N ILE A 120 -12.85 -19.65 18.26
CA ILE A 120 -12.42 -18.88 17.11
C ILE A 120 -12.67 -19.74 15.86
N GLU A 121 -13.66 -19.36 15.06
CA GLU A 121 -14.05 -20.06 13.84
C GLU A 121 -13.47 -19.34 12.64
N LEU A 122 -12.54 -19.96 11.93
CA LEU A 122 -11.81 -19.39 10.78
C LEU A 122 -12.38 -19.91 9.45
N MET A 123 -13.69 -19.82 9.25
CA MET A 123 -14.42 -20.45 8.15
C MET A 123 -14.91 -19.45 7.10
N GLY A 124 -14.03 -18.62 6.54
CA GLY A 124 -14.36 -17.67 5.50
C GLY A 124 -15.52 -16.74 5.91
N LYS A 125 -16.60 -16.68 5.15
CA LYS A 125 -17.75 -15.80 5.44
C LYS A 125 -18.46 -16.11 6.75
N TYR A 126 -18.27 -17.29 7.30
CA TYR A 126 -18.84 -17.71 8.60
C TYR A 126 -17.86 -17.55 9.76
N ALA A 127 -16.67 -16.97 9.49
CA ALA A 127 -15.68 -16.76 10.54
C ALA A 127 -16.24 -15.87 11.67
N ASN A 128 -15.99 -16.29 12.92
CA ASN A 128 -16.55 -15.65 14.11
C ASN A 128 -15.67 -15.89 15.36
N MET A 129 -15.88 -15.09 16.41
CA MET A 129 -15.38 -15.33 17.75
C MET A 129 -16.57 -15.44 18.70
N ILE A 130 -16.65 -16.53 19.46
CA ILE A 130 -17.82 -16.87 20.31
C ILE A 130 -17.33 -17.24 21.70
N LEU A 131 -17.74 -16.47 22.71
CA LEU A 131 -17.48 -16.78 24.11
C LEU A 131 -18.58 -17.71 24.65
N VAL A 132 -18.17 -18.84 25.19
CA VAL A 132 -19.06 -19.90 25.69
C VAL A 132 -18.77 -20.15 27.15
N LYS A 133 -19.82 -20.42 27.95
CA LYS A 133 -19.74 -20.91 29.34
C LYS A 133 -20.70 -22.09 29.49
N ASP A 134 -20.20 -23.21 29.98
CA ASP A 134 -20.99 -24.43 30.22
C ASP A 134 -21.86 -24.85 29.01
N GLY A 135 -21.28 -24.71 27.79
CA GLY A 135 -21.95 -25.02 26.53
C GLY A 135 -22.96 -23.98 26.06
N VAL A 136 -23.15 -22.86 26.78
CA VAL A 136 -24.06 -21.76 26.43
C VAL A 136 -23.30 -20.54 25.95
N ILE A 137 -23.74 -19.93 24.87
CA ILE A 137 -23.12 -18.70 24.30
C ILE A 137 -23.35 -17.55 25.27
N VAL A 138 -22.25 -16.96 25.73
CA VAL A 138 -22.27 -15.74 26.55
C VAL A 138 -22.38 -14.52 25.62
N ASP A 139 -21.55 -14.46 24.59
CA ASP A 139 -21.62 -13.46 23.54
C ASP A 139 -20.81 -13.91 22.30
N ALA A 140 -21.00 -13.20 21.19
CA ALA A 140 -20.26 -13.43 19.95
C ALA A 140 -19.97 -12.10 19.24
N LEU A 141 -18.84 -12.06 18.50
CA LEU A 141 -18.48 -10.88 17.73
C LEU A 141 -19.51 -10.62 16.62
N LYS A 142 -19.90 -11.67 15.91
CA LYS A 142 -20.95 -11.62 14.89
C LYS A 142 -22.15 -12.42 15.41
N ARG A 143 -23.21 -11.72 15.84
CA ARG A 143 -24.45 -12.34 16.29
C ARG A 143 -25.31 -12.69 15.07
N ILE A 144 -25.86 -13.91 15.03
CA ILE A 144 -26.77 -14.37 13.98
C ILE A 144 -28.11 -14.63 14.63
N PRO A 145 -29.11 -13.77 14.40
CA PRO A 145 -30.44 -13.93 14.98
C PRO A 145 -31.22 -15.09 14.35
N VAL A 146 -32.23 -15.58 15.06
CA VAL A 146 -33.04 -16.77 14.73
C VAL A 146 -33.67 -16.70 13.33
N PHE A 147 -34.02 -15.50 12.86
CA PHE A 147 -34.68 -15.30 11.57
C PHE A 147 -33.71 -15.31 10.35
N GLU A 148 -32.38 -15.19 10.60
CA GLU A 148 -31.39 -15.19 9.52
C GLU A 148 -30.84 -16.59 9.21
N ASN A 149 -30.82 -17.50 10.19
CA ASN A 149 -30.31 -18.85 9.99
C ASN A 149 -31.07 -19.87 10.85
N VAL A 150 -31.83 -20.74 10.19
CA VAL A 150 -32.63 -21.78 10.85
C VAL A 150 -31.78 -22.93 11.42
N LYS A 151 -30.55 -23.13 10.92
CA LYS A 151 -29.71 -24.28 11.29
C LYS A 151 -28.77 -24.00 12.46
N ARG A 152 -28.37 -22.74 12.68
CA ARG A 152 -27.37 -22.38 13.70
C ARG A 152 -27.61 -20.97 14.22
N PHE A 153 -27.98 -20.88 15.49
CA PHE A 153 -28.19 -19.60 16.17
C PHE A 153 -26.94 -19.20 16.92
N ILE A 154 -26.48 -17.95 16.74
CA ILE A 154 -25.35 -17.40 17.46
C ILE A 154 -25.84 -16.15 18.20
N HIS A 155 -26.42 -16.39 19.37
CA HIS A 155 -27.03 -15.34 20.19
C HIS A 155 -26.78 -15.65 21.68
N PRO A 156 -26.56 -14.64 22.53
CA PRO A 156 -26.45 -14.85 23.98
C PRO A 156 -27.60 -15.70 24.55
N GLY A 157 -27.26 -16.70 25.34
CA GLY A 157 -28.19 -17.65 25.92
C GLY A 157 -28.52 -18.89 25.05
N ALA A 158 -28.13 -18.93 23.80
CA ALA A 158 -28.27 -20.10 22.95
C ALA A 158 -27.21 -21.17 23.27
N LYS A 159 -27.55 -22.45 23.05
CA LYS A 159 -26.56 -23.53 23.12
C LYS A 159 -25.52 -23.38 21.99
N TYR A 160 -24.26 -23.46 22.33
CA TYR A 160 -23.21 -23.49 21.32
C TYR A 160 -23.22 -24.81 20.55
N VAL A 161 -23.28 -24.73 19.25
CA VAL A 161 -23.16 -25.85 18.33
C VAL A 161 -22.08 -25.52 17.34
N ALA A 162 -21.04 -26.35 17.26
CA ALA A 162 -19.99 -26.19 16.25
C ALA A 162 -20.58 -26.27 14.81
N PRO A 163 -19.97 -25.63 13.82
CA PRO A 163 -20.38 -25.76 12.43
C PRO A 163 -20.41 -27.23 12.01
N THR A 164 -21.54 -27.68 11.47
CA THR A 164 -21.68 -29.05 10.98
C THR A 164 -20.94 -29.20 9.64
N GLN A 165 -20.07 -30.18 9.56
CA GLN A 165 -19.46 -30.61 8.31
C GLN A 165 -19.94 -32.01 7.93
N PRO A 166 -19.91 -32.37 6.62
CA PRO A 166 -20.06 -33.76 6.22
C PRO A 166 -19.07 -34.63 6.94
N GLU A 167 -19.43 -35.86 7.24
CA GLU A 167 -18.55 -36.84 7.85
C GLU A 167 -17.36 -37.13 6.94
N LYS A 168 -16.14 -36.98 7.46
CA LYS A 168 -14.88 -37.17 6.75
C LYS A 168 -13.95 -38.06 7.59
N LYS A 169 -12.90 -38.58 6.96
CA LYS A 169 -11.91 -39.39 7.63
C LYS A 169 -11.00 -38.52 8.50
N ASN A 170 -10.58 -39.07 9.65
CA ASN A 170 -9.54 -38.48 10.49
C ASN A 170 -8.19 -38.49 9.74
N PRO A 171 -7.50 -37.35 9.59
CA PRO A 171 -6.24 -37.30 8.85
C PRO A 171 -5.14 -38.21 9.40
N PHE A 172 -5.17 -38.55 10.68
CA PHE A 172 -4.15 -39.38 11.34
C PHE A 172 -4.45 -40.89 11.35
N GLU A 173 -5.66 -41.30 10.95
CA GLU A 173 -6.12 -42.70 11.03
C GLU A 173 -6.52 -43.27 9.65
N ILE A 174 -5.97 -42.72 8.59
CA ILE A 174 -6.34 -43.08 7.23
C ILE A 174 -5.67 -44.41 6.84
N LYS A 175 -6.50 -45.35 6.35
CA LYS A 175 -6.03 -46.62 5.78
C LYS A 175 -6.09 -46.63 4.26
N ASP A 176 -7.13 -46.04 3.69
CA ASP A 176 -7.37 -46.00 2.25
C ASP A 176 -7.73 -44.59 1.77
N ILE A 177 -7.08 -44.15 0.69
CA ILE A 177 -7.29 -42.88 0.04
C ILE A 177 -7.70 -43.14 -1.41
N ASP A 178 -8.80 -42.53 -1.84
CA ASP A 178 -9.19 -42.50 -3.24
C ASP A 178 -8.44 -41.37 -3.94
N LEU A 179 -7.50 -41.72 -4.82
CA LEU A 179 -6.69 -40.76 -5.57
C LEU A 179 -7.43 -40.13 -6.76
N ASP A 180 -8.60 -40.58 -7.10
CA ASP A 180 -9.43 -40.01 -8.17
C ASP A 180 -10.33 -38.89 -7.66
N GLN A 181 -10.45 -38.74 -6.34
CA GLN A 181 -11.20 -37.67 -5.70
C GLN A 181 -10.31 -36.73 -4.87
N SER A 182 -10.67 -35.45 -4.85
CA SER A 182 -9.99 -34.46 -4.02
C SER A 182 -10.04 -34.84 -2.53
N LEU A 183 -8.91 -34.73 -1.84
CA LEU A 183 -8.79 -35.01 -0.39
C LEU A 183 -9.68 -34.09 0.46
N VAL A 184 -10.03 -32.91 -0.05
CA VAL A 184 -10.96 -31.97 0.63
C VAL A 184 -12.30 -32.61 0.93
N LYS A 185 -12.77 -33.53 0.09
CA LYS A 185 -14.06 -34.23 0.28
C LYS A 185 -13.95 -35.44 1.21
N GLN A 186 -12.79 -36.02 1.33
CA GLN A 186 -12.57 -37.28 2.02
C GLN A 186 -12.05 -37.11 3.45
N ILE A 187 -11.23 -36.08 3.71
CA ILE A 187 -10.41 -35.97 4.92
C ILE A 187 -10.63 -34.58 5.55
N TYR A 188 -10.72 -34.55 6.88
CA TYR A 188 -10.77 -33.27 7.61
C TYR A 188 -9.47 -32.48 7.47
N GLY A 189 -9.56 -31.17 7.54
CA GLY A 189 -8.42 -30.26 7.61
C GLY A 189 -7.81 -29.87 6.28
N PHE A 190 -8.19 -30.49 5.17
CA PHE A 190 -7.63 -30.17 3.85
C PHE A 190 -8.26 -28.94 3.20
N SER A 191 -7.40 -28.08 2.65
CA SER A 191 -7.76 -27.07 1.65
C SER A 191 -7.57 -27.62 0.23
N PRO A 192 -8.15 -26.97 -0.80
CA PRO A 192 -7.83 -27.34 -2.19
C PRO A 192 -6.33 -27.24 -2.51
N LEU A 193 -5.64 -26.25 -1.97
CA LEU A 193 -4.20 -26.05 -2.16
C LEU A 193 -3.40 -27.23 -1.61
N LEU A 194 -3.64 -27.59 -0.35
CA LEU A 194 -2.98 -28.71 0.30
C LEU A 194 -3.35 -30.05 -0.34
N SER A 195 -4.62 -30.22 -0.74
CA SER A 195 -5.05 -31.43 -1.46
C SER A 195 -4.28 -31.61 -2.77
N ASN A 196 -4.08 -30.54 -3.54
CA ASN A 196 -3.31 -30.60 -4.79
C ASN A 196 -1.85 -30.98 -4.54
N GLU A 197 -1.23 -30.47 -3.49
CA GLU A 197 0.15 -30.82 -3.11
C GLU A 197 0.27 -32.29 -2.73
N PHE A 198 -0.61 -32.78 -1.85
CA PHE A 198 -0.61 -34.19 -1.47
C PHE A 198 -0.81 -35.11 -2.67
N MET A 199 -1.81 -34.81 -3.52
CA MET A 199 -2.08 -35.59 -4.72
C MET A 199 -0.88 -35.57 -5.69
N TYR A 200 -0.22 -34.45 -5.86
CA TYR A 200 0.99 -34.32 -6.67
C TYR A 200 2.14 -35.17 -6.12
N ARG A 201 2.44 -35.08 -4.82
CA ARG A 201 3.53 -35.79 -4.17
C ARG A 201 3.26 -37.29 -4.10
N MET A 202 2.02 -37.72 -3.82
CA MET A 202 1.64 -39.14 -3.80
C MET A 202 1.73 -39.77 -5.19
N LYS A 203 1.38 -39.03 -6.28
CA LYS A 203 1.62 -39.51 -7.66
C LYS A 203 3.12 -39.66 -7.98
N ASN A 204 3.98 -38.93 -7.29
CA ASN A 204 5.44 -39.05 -7.37
C ASN A 204 6.03 -40.02 -6.33
N ASN A 205 5.23 -41.00 -5.84
CA ASN A 205 5.60 -42.06 -4.92
C ASN A 205 5.97 -41.62 -3.49
N GLU A 206 5.62 -40.40 -3.04
CA GLU A 206 5.73 -40.04 -1.63
C GLU A 206 4.53 -40.65 -0.85
N LYS A 207 4.76 -41.09 0.39
CA LYS A 207 3.68 -41.65 1.20
C LYS A 207 2.89 -40.55 1.90
N TYR A 208 1.56 -40.72 1.97
CA TYR A 208 0.67 -39.81 2.66
C TYR A 208 1.15 -39.44 4.07
N ILE A 209 1.57 -40.44 4.86
CA ILE A 209 1.97 -40.23 6.25
C ILE A 209 3.24 -39.37 6.37
N ASP A 210 4.17 -39.48 5.42
CA ASP A 210 5.41 -38.73 5.43
C ASP A 210 5.12 -37.23 5.16
N ILE A 211 4.22 -36.96 4.20
CA ILE A 211 3.77 -35.59 3.89
C ILE A 211 3.00 -35.01 5.07
N LEU A 212 2.12 -35.80 5.70
CA LEU A 212 1.35 -35.35 6.87
C LEU A 212 2.30 -35.00 8.04
N ASN A 213 3.29 -35.83 8.30
CA ASN A 213 4.29 -35.56 9.34
C ASN A 213 5.09 -34.29 9.05
N GLU A 214 5.39 -33.99 7.79
CA GLU A 214 6.01 -32.74 7.40
C GLU A 214 5.12 -31.56 7.76
N VAL A 215 3.80 -31.61 7.45
CA VAL A 215 2.84 -30.53 7.81
C VAL A 215 2.81 -30.30 9.31
N VAL A 216 2.69 -31.36 10.08
CA VAL A 216 2.52 -31.31 11.55
C VAL A 216 3.77 -30.77 12.24
N ASN A 217 4.95 -31.22 11.82
CA ASN A 217 6.22 -30.91 12.49
C ASN A 217 6.96 -29.69 11.87
N SER A 218 6.41 -29.09 10.85
CA SER A 218 7.07 -27.94 10.19
C SER A 218 7.27 -26.75 11.12
N ASN A 219 8.44 -26.13 11.00
CA ASN A 219 8.74 -24.83 11.59
C ASN A 219 8.87 -23.72 10.54
N THR A 220 8.74 -24.06 9.25
CA THR A 220 8.98 -23.16 8.13
C THR A 220 7.68 -22.78 7.46
N LEU A 221 7.54 -21.50 7.13
CA LEU A 221 6.50 -20.97 6.26
C LEU A 221 7.08 -20.69 4.89
N TYR A 222 6.48 -21.27 3.87
CA TYR A 222 6.82 -21.06 2.46
C TYR A 222 5.84 -20.08 1.86
N ILE A 223 6.34 -18.92 1.39
CA ILE A 223 5.54 -17.84 0.83
C ILE A 223 5.81 -17.75 -0.67
N TYR A 224 4.75 -17.88 -1.46
CA TYR A 224 4.73 -17.76 -2.92
C TYR A 224 4.08 -16.43 -3.32
N LYS A 225 4.05 -16.10 -4.61
CA LYS A 225 3.43 -14.85 -5.08
C LYS A 225 1.95 -14.68 -4.67
N LYS A 226 1.20 -15.79 -4.63
CA LYS A 226 -0.25 -15.79 -4.35
C LYS A 226 -0.66 -16.68 -3.18
N ASP A 227 0.20 -17.62 -2.76
CA ASP A 227 -0.14 -18.63 -1.79
C ASP A 227 0.95 -18.78 -0.73
N PHE A 228 0.62 -19.41 0.37
CA PHE A 228 1.57 -19.76 1.42
C PHE A 228 1.14 -21.05 2.13
N HIS A 229 2.08 -21.81 2.64
CA HIS A 229 1.81 -22.99 3.47
C HIS A 229 3.01 -23.33 4.36
N CYS A 230 2.77 -24.17 5.38
CA CYS A 230 3.84 -24.65 6.27
C CYS A 230 4.71 -25.76 5.66
N ILE A 231 4.38 -26.26 4.47
CA ILE A 231 5.22 -27.16 3.67
C ILE A 231 5.49 -26.56 2.30
N GLU A 232 6.55 -27.02 1.65
CA GLU A 232 6.85 -26.64 0.28
C GLU A 232 5.78 -27.15 -0.68
N LEU A 233 5.26 -26.26 -1.52
CA LEU A 233 4.23 -26.56 -2.52
C LEU A 233 4.90 -26.87 -3.86
N LYS A 234 5.43 -28.08 -4.02
CA LYS A 234 6.20 -28.54 -5.21
C LYS A 234 5.38 -28.48 -6.49
N HIS A 235 4.05 -28.66 -6.39
CA HIS A 235 3.14 -28.61 -7.55
C HIS A 235 3.05 -27.23 -8.21
N LEU A 236 3.46 -26.14 -7.54
CA LEU A 236 3.40 -24.79 -8.08
C LEU A 236 4.58 -24.47 -9.00
N ASN A 237 5.69 -25.21 -8.94
CA ASN A 237 6.93 -24.94 -9.68
C ASN A 237 7.46 -23.49 -9.53
N GLU A 238 7.23 -22.86 -8.37
CA GLU A 238 7.68 -21.52 -8.03
C GLU A 238 8.72 -21.60 -6.90
N GLN A 239 9.67 -20.66 -6.88
CA GLN A 239 10.63 -20.51 -5.79
C GLN A 239 9.97 -19.74 -4.63
N PRO A 240 9.79 -20.33 -3.44
CA PRO A 240 9.22 -19.63 -2.29
C PRO A 240 10.26 -18.81 -1.53
N LYS A 241 9.80 -17.78 -0.83
CA LYS A 241 10.54 -17.18 0.29
C LYS A 241 10.24 -17.99 1.55
N THR A 242 11.25 -18.28 2.37
CA THR A 242 11.11 -19.10 3.56
C THR A 242 11.36 -18.29 4.83
N TYR A 243 10.54 -18.52 5.86
CA TYR A 243 10.62 -17.89 7.17
C TYR A 243 10.27 -18.93 8.25
N THR A 244 10.51 -18.65 9.53
CA THR A 244 9.79 -19.39 10.57
C THR A 244 8.29 -19.09 10.49
N ILE A 245 7.42 -19.97 10.97
CA ILE A 245 5.96 -19.81 10.78
C ILE A 245 5.47 -18.48 11.34
N MET A 246 5.85 -18.10 12.57
CA MET A 246 5.37 -16.85 13.16
C MET A 246 5.99 -15.61 12.50
N GLU A 247 7.25 -15.64 12.12
CA GLU A 247 7.87 -14.53 11.36
C GLU A 247 7.25 -14.36 9.98
N GLY A 248 7.02 -15.47 9.27
CA GLY A 248 6.39 -15.44 7.95
C GLY A 248 4.95 -14.93 7.99
N LEU A 249 4.16 -15.33 9.00
CA LEU A 249 2.82 -14.77 9.22
C LEU A 249 2.89 -13.28 9.54
N ASN A 250 3.85 -12.84 10.36
CA ASN A 250 4.06 -11.42 10.62
C ASN A 250 4.41 -10.68 9.33
N HIS A 251 5.34 -11.18 8.53
CA HIS A 251 5.74 -10.55 7.26
C HIS A 251 4.55 -10.41 6.29
N LEU A 252 3.75 -11.48 6.11
CA LEU A 252 2.57 -11.47 5.26
C LEU A 252 1.51 -10.41 5.67
N TYR A 253 1.29 -10.28 6.97
CA TYR A 253 0.17 -9.46 7.45
C TYR A 253 0.59 -8.05 7.86
N GLU A 254 1.86 -7.80 8.13
CA GLU A 254 2.38 -6.45 8.41
C GLU A 254 2.27 -5.55 7.18
N GLU A 255 2.67 -6.06 6.00
CA GLU A 255 2.55 -5.30 4.74
C GLU A 255 1.08 -5.02 4.39
N ASP A 256 0.20 -6.02 4.49
CA ASP A 256 -1.23 -5.86 4.22
C ASP A 256 -1.89 -4.90 5.23
N GLU A 257 -1.50 -4.97 6.48
CA GLU A 257 -1.99 -4.07 7.54
C GLU A 257 -1.53 -2.63 7.29
N GLN A 258 -0.28 -2.41 6.90
CA GLN A 258 0.21 -1.08 6.55
C GLN A 258 -0.54 -0.51 5.34
N LYS A 259 -0.72 -1.29 4.27
CA LYS A 259 -1.50 -0.88 3.09
C LYS A 259 -2.96 -0.56 3.45
N LYS A 260 -3.58 -1.38 4.30
CA LYS A 260 -4.96 -1.17 4.77
C LYS A 260 -5.09 0.12 5.59
N ARG A 261 -4.14 0.38 6.50
CA ARG A 261 -4.10 1.63 7.29
C ARG A 261 -3.96 2.86 6.42
N ILE A 262 -3.05 2.81 5.44
CA ILE A 262 -2.87 3.90 4.48
C ILE A 262 -4.19 4.14 3.73
N LYS A 263 -4.85 3.07 3.28
CA LYS A 263 -6.13 3.18 2.56
C LYS A 263 -7.29 3.70 3.43
N GLU A 264 -7.39 3.27 4.67
CA GLU A 264 -8.44 3.71 5.60
C GLU A 264 -8.23 5.15 6.08
N GLN A 265 -7.01 5.50 6.46
CA GLN A 265 -6.70 6.84 6.99
C GLN A 265 -6.50 7.90 5.90
N TYR A 266 -6.02 7.49 4.74
CA TYR A 266 -5.57 8.38 3.66
C TYR A 266 -6.14 8.05 2.28
N GLY A 267 -7.17 7.22 2.20
CA GLY A 267 -7.82 6.88 0.93
C GLY A 267 -8.44 8.08 0.20
N ASP A 268 -8.72 9.16 0.93
CA ASP A 268 -9.09 10.45 0.35
C ASP A 268 -7.92 11.11 -0.40
N ILE A 269 -6.69 10.98 0.11
CA ILE A 269 -5.48 11.47 -0.56
C ILE A 269 -5.25 10.69 -1.85
N ILE A 270 -5.24 9.36 -1.78
CA ILE A 270 -5.00 8.48 -2.93
C ILE A 270 -6.00 8.82 -4.05
N ARG A 271 -7.30 8.82 -3.72
CA ARG A 271 -8.36 9.17 -4.69
C ARG A 271 -8.22 10.58 -5.27
N THR A 272 -7.74 11.54 -4.47
CA THR A 272 -7.53 12.91 -4.93
C THR A 272 -6.36 13.00 -5.89
N VAL A 273 -5.24 12.35 -5.59
CA VAL A 273 -4.05 12.30 -6.45
C VAL A 273 -4.39 11.63 -7.78
N GLU A 274 -5.04 10.47 -7.77
CA GLU A 274 -5.49 9.76 -8.97
C GLU A 274 -6.43 10.62 -9.82
N LYS A 275 -7.40 11.29 -9.18
CA LYS A 275 -8.37 12.16 -9.85
C LYS A 275 -7.70 13.36 -10.52
N GLU A 276 -6.79 14.05 -9.83
CA GLU A 276 -6.09 15.20 -10.39
C GLU A 276 -5.12 14.78 -11.51
N LYS A 277 -4.40 13.67 -11.35
CA LYS A 277 -3.58 13.07 -12.41
C LYS A 277 -4.42 12.79 -13.66
N LEU A 278 -5.54 12.09 -13.51
CA LEU A 278 -6.45 11.75 -14.63
C LEU A 278 -7.00 13.01 -15.31
N LYS A 279 -7.32 14.06 -14.54
CA LYS A 279 -7.81 15.34 -15.05
C LYS A 279 -6.76 16.02 -15.93
N GLN A 280 -5.49 16.07 -15.47
CA GLN A 280 -4.40 16.67 -16.27
C GLN A 280 -4.08 15.81 -17.50
N THR A 281 -4.05 14.49 -17.38
CA THR A 281 -3.84 13.55 -18.51
C THR A 281 -4.90 13.72 -19.60
N LYS A 282 -6.18 13.96 -19.23
CA LYS A 282 -7.26 14.22 -20.18
C LYS A 282 -7.23 15.65 -20.76
N LYS A 283 -6.62 16.61 -20.05
CA LYS A 283 -6.51 18.00 -20.48
C LYS A 283 -5.40 18.17 -21.53
N LEU A 284 -4.27 17.48 -21.36
CA LEU A 284 -3.10 17.63 -22.21
C LEU A 284 -3.38 17.49 -23.72
N PRO A 285 -4.00 16.41 -24.22
CA PRO A 285 -4.25 16.25 -25.65
C PRO A 285 -5.18 17.32 -26.23
N LYS A 286 -6.08 17.88 -25.42
CA LYS A 286 -6.94 18.99 -25.85
C LYS A 286 -6.16 20.31 -26.03
N LEU A 287 -5.17 20.54 -25.17
CA LEU A 287 -4.28 21.70 -25.30
C LEU A 287 -3.35 21.55 -26.51
N GLU A 288 -2.80 20.35 -26.72
CA GLU A 288 -1.94 20.05 -27.87
C GLU A 288 -2.72 20.17 -29.19
N GLN A 289 -3.96 19.68 -29.24
CA GLN A 289 -4.82 19.87 -30.41
C GLN A 289 -5.12 21.35 -30.66
N ALA A 290 -5.43 22.11 -29.60
CA ALA A 290 -5.70 23.56 -29.73
C ALA A 290 -4.45 24.32 -30.19
N LEU A 291 -3.25 23.90 -29.78
CA LEU A 291 -1.99 24.45 -30.24
C LEU A 291 -1.79 24.18 -31.74
N GLU A 292 -2.04 22.92 -32.16
CA GLU A 292 -1.91 22.53 -33.57
C GLU A 292 -2.89 23.29 -34.45
N ASP A 293 -4.18 23.34 -34.06
CA ASP A 293 -5.24 24.09 -34.78
C ASP A 293 -4.93 25.61 -34.88
N GLY A 294 -4.12 26.08 -33.93
CA GLY A 294 -3.72 27.50 -33.87
C GLY A 294 -2.54 27.86 -34.77
N LYS A 295 -1.74 26.88 -35.27
CA LYS A 295 -0.50 27.16 -36.04
C LYS A 295 -0.73 27.97 -37.31
N ASP A 296 -1.89 27.81 -37.93
CA ASP A 296 -2.26 28.52 -39.18
C ASP A 296 -2.71 29.96 -38.98
N TYR A 297 -2.37 30.58 -37.87
CA TYR A 297 -2.85 31.95 -37.56
C TYR A 297 -2.36 33.02 -38.54
N HIS A 298 -1.26 32.76 -39.25
CA HIS A 298 -0.70 33.66 -40.27
C HIS A 298 -1.69 33.95 -41.41
N LYS A 299 -2.54 32.98 -41.76
CA LYS A 299 -3.58 33.19 -42.79
C LYS A 299 -4.53 34.37 -42.49
N TYR A 300 -4.76 34.68 -41.20
CA TYR A 300 -5.61 35.80 -40.85
C TYR A 300 -4.92 37.17 -41.05
N GLN A 301 -3.60 37.20 -40.92
CA GLN A 301 -2.82 38.37 -41.31
C GLN A 301 -2.91 38.57 -42.82
N GLU A 302 -2.64 37.54 -43.60
CA GLU A 302 -2.71 37.53 -45.05
C GLU A 302 -4.10 37.94 -45.54
N TYR A 303 -5.18 37.42 -44.95
CA TYR A 303 -6.55 37.87 -45.28
C TYR A 303 -6.76 39.37 -45.04
N GLY A 304 -6.23 39.90 -43.95
CA GLY A 304 -6.27 41.32 -43.63
C GLY A 304 -5.51 42.14 -44.67
N ASP A 305 -4.30 41.73 -45.01
CA ASP A 305 -3.41 42.39 -45.96
C ASP A 305 -4.01 42.42 -47.38
N LEU A 306 -4.53 41.29 -47.83
CA LEU A 306 -5.20 41.16 -49.13
C LEU A 306 -6.44 42.02 -49.22
N ILE A 307 -7.31 42.00 -48.22
CA ILE A 307 -8.52 42.83 -48.21
C ILE A 307 -8.12 44.33 -48.26
N PHE A 308 -7.12 44.78 -47.48
CA PHE A 308 -6.69 46.19 -47.49
C PHE A 308 -6.08 46.61 -48.81
N ALA A 309 -5.28 45.76 -49.46
CA ALA A 309 -4.63 46.04 -50.71
C ALA A 309 -5.61 46.18 -51.88
N TYR A 310 -6.62 45.33 -51.90
CA TYR A 310 -7.59 45.31 -53.00
C TYR A 310 -8.95 45.94 -52.69
N MET A 311 -9.18 46.55 -51.51
CA MET A 311 -10.46 47.03 -51.03
C MET A 311 -11.19 48.06 -51.96
N TYR A 312 -10.46 48.77 -52.81
CA TYR A 312 -11.00 49.70 -53.77
C TYR A 312 -11.28 49.09 -55.14
N GLN A 313 -10.84 47.84 -55.35
CA GLN A 313 -10.95 47.14 -56.65
C GLN A 313 -11.97 45.99 -56.61
N ILE A 314 -12.38 45.57 -55.42
CA ILE A 314 -13.28 44.45 -55.22
C ILE A 314 -14.66 44.87 -54.76
N GLN A 315 -15.68 44.14 -55.20
CA GLN A 315 -17.03 44.27 -54.67
C GLN A 315 -17.20 43.42 -53.42
N LYS A 316 -18.06 43.86 -52.49
CA LYS A 316 -18.35 43.14 -51.26
C LYS A 316 -19.24 41.94 -51.54
N GLU A 317 -18.68 40.76 -51.45
CA GLU A 317 -19.36 39.46 -51.60
C GLU A 317 -19.13 38.57 -50.34
N LYS A 318 -19.90 37.47 -50.22
CA LYS A 318 -19.75 36.53 -49.07
C LYS A 318 -18.37 35.91 -49.02
N THR A 319 -17.76 35.70 -50.17
CA THR A 319 -16.40 35.16 -50.34
C THR A 319 -15.70 35.97 -51.42
N ILE A 320 -14.44 36.31 -51.18
CA ILE A 320 -13.62 37.05 -52.14
C ILE A 320 -12.40 36.15 -52.45
N VAL A 321 -12.04 36.04 -53.71
CA VAL A 321 -10.85 35.30 -54.17
C VAL A 321 -9.81 36.29 -54.62
N LEU A 322 -8.64 36.25 -53.99
CA LEU A 322 -7.53 37.18 -54.26
C LEU A 322 -6.21 36.40 -54.35
N PRO A 323 -5.27 36.81 -55.24
CA PRO A 323 -3.96 36.16 -55.31
C PRO A 323 -3.14 36.47 -54.05
N SER A 324 -2.53 35.41 -53.47
CA SER A 324 -1.58 35.53 -52.38
C SER A 324 -0.37 36.36 -52.76
N PHE A 325 0.13 37.21 -51.88
CA PHE A 325 1.37 37.95 -52.11
C PHE A 325 2.62 37.04 -52.05
N GLU A 326 2.57 35.89 -51.38
CA GLU A 326 3.70 34.99 -51.18
C GLU A 326 3.76 33.91 -52.26
N THR A 327 2.61 33.25 -52.52
CA THR A 327 2.57 32.05 -53.38
C THR A 327 1.99 32.33 -54.78
N ASN A 328 1.38 33.47 -54.99
CA ASN A 328 0.63 33.81 -56.22
C ASN A 328 -0.60 32.89 -56.49
N GLU A 329 -0.95 32.03 -55.51
CA GLU A 329 -2.13 31.17 -55.59
C GLU A 329 -3.38 31.89 -55.14
N ASP A 330 -4.54 31.50 -55.63
CA ASP A 330 -5.84 32.08 -55.26
C ASP A 330 -6.22 31.73 -53.82
N VAL A 331 -6.35 32.76 -52.97
CA VAL A 331 -6.80 32.65 -51.58
C VAL A 331 -8.26 33.06 -51.47
N THR A 332 -9.08 32.15 -50.97
CA THR A 332 -10.52 32.40 -50.74
C THR A 332 -10.77 32.94 -49.33
N ILE A 333 -11.24 34.18 -49.25
CA ILE A 333 -11.42 34.94 -48.00
C ILE A 333 -12.92 35.09 -47.70
N PRO A 334 -13.43 34.53 -46.59
CA PRO A 334 -14.82 34.75 -46.15
C PRO A 334 -15.02 36.17 -45.63
N ILE A 335 -16.12 36.81 -46.04
CA ILE A 335 -16.47 38.19 -45.63
C ILE A 335 -17.80 38.19 -44.87
N ASP A 336 -17.81 38.86 -43.73
CA ASP A 336 -19.04 39.10 -42.98
C ASP A 336 -19.80 40.26 -43.62
N MET A 337 -20.93 39.98 -44.27
CA MET A 337 -21.73 40.93 -45.00
C MET A 337 -22.34 42.04 -44.14
N ARG A 338 -22.31 41.93 -42.83
CA ARG A 338 -22.81 42.97 -41.89
C ARG A 338 -21.87 44.17 -41.77
N TYR A 339 -20.59 44.00 -42.14
CA TYR A 339 -19.54 45.01 -41.98
C TYR A 339 -18.95 45.37 -43.36
N ASP A 340 -18.37 46.56 -43.46
CA ASP A 340 -17.60 46.98 -44.62
C ASP A 340 -16.27 46.18 -44.75
N LEU A 341 -15.60 46.30 -45.88
CA LEU A 341 -14.36 45.57 -46.15
C LEU A 341 -13.25 45.96 -45.15
N LYS A 342 -13.14 47.23 -44.79
CA LYS A 342 -12.16 47.74 -43.83
C LYS A 342 -12.38 47.12 -42.44
N THR A 343 -13.62 47.02 -41.99
CA THR A 343 -13.96 46.41 -40.71
C THR A 343 -13.70 44.91 -40.74
N ASN A 344 -13.95 44.19 -41.85
CA ASN A 344 -13.61 42.79 -42.00
C ASN A 344 -12.10 42.59 -41.92
N ALA A 345 -11.27 43.37 -42.61
CA ALA A 345 -9.83 43.32 -42.53
C ALA A 345 -9.33 43.53 -41.09
N ASN A 346 -9.83 44.54 -40.40
CA ASN A 346 -9.49 44.80 -39.00
C ASN A 346 -9.87 43.65 -38.07
N LYS A 347 -11.00 42.97 -38.31
CA LYS A 347 -11.39 41.76 -37.56
C LYS A 347 -10.43 40.60 -37.81
N TYR A 348 -9.91 40.44 -39.03
CA TYR A 348 -8.89 39.43 -39.31
C TYR A 348 -7.57 39.74 -38.61
N TYR A 349 -7.12 41.00 -38.55
CA TYR A 349 -5.94 41.34 -37.73
C TYR A 349 -6.16 41.14 -36.24
N GLN A 350 -7.37 41.48 -35.72
CA GLN A 350 -7.69 41.18 -34.31
C GLN A 350 -7.63 39.67 -34.05
N LYS A 351 -8.13 38.85 -34.99
CA LYS A 351 -8.09 37.39 -34.89
C LYS A 351 -6.65 36.89 -34.93
N TYR A 352 -5.83 37.41 -35.83
CA TYR A 352 -4.39 37.14 -35.90
C TYR A 352 -3.67 37.40 -34.57
N HIS A 353 -3.83 38.63 -34.04
CA HIS A 353 -3.19 39.01 -32.78
C HIS A 353 -3.69 38.18 -31.59
N LYS A 354 -5.00 37.90 -31.55
CA LYS A 354 -5.58 37.02 -30.50
C LYS A 354 -5.01 35.63 -30.56
N MET A 355 -4.94 35.02 -31.74
CA MET A 355 -4.40 33.65 -31.88
C MET A 355 -2.92 33.62 -31.57
N LYS A 356 -2.12 34.55 -32.07
CA LYS A 356 -0.69 34.66 -31.78
C LYS A 356 -0.40 34.70 -30.26
N ARG A 357 -1.17 35.49 -29.50
CA ARG A 357 -1.06 35.53 -28.02
C ARG A 357 -1.54 34.23 -27.37
N SER A 358 -2.59 33.63 -27.91
CA SER A 358 -3.13 32.36 -27.41
C SER A 358 -2.13 31.22 -27.53
N LEU A 359 -1.31 31.17 -28.59
CA LEU A 359 -0.31 30.12 -28.77
C LEU A 359 0.74 30.11 -27.63
N VAL A 360 1.26 31.29 -27.28
CA VAL A 360 2.23 31.42 -26.18
C VAL A 360 1.60 30.92 -24.85
N ILE A 361 0.34 31.31 -24.59
CA ILE A 361 -0.37 30.85 -23.38
C ILE A 361 -0.62 29.32 -23.42
N LEU A 362 -0.92 28.76 -24.61
CA LEU A 362 -1.13 27.31 -24.76
C LEU A 362 0.16 26.55 -24.53
N GLU A 363 1.30 27.01 -25.03
CA GLU A 363 2.61 26.40 -24.78
C GLU A 363 2.94 26.38 -23.28
N GLU A 364 2.75 27.51 -22.58
CA GLU A 364 2.92 27.58 -21.13
C GLU A 364 1.97 26.62 -20.38
N GLN A 365 0.69 26.53 -20.82
CA GLN A 365 -0.28 25.62 -20.23
C GLN A 365 0.04 24.14 -20.47
N ILE A 366 0.58 23.79 -21.64
CA ILE A 366 1.02 22.43 -21.97
C ILE A 366 2.19 22.04 -21.06
N GLU A 367 3.19 22.92 -20.93
CA GLU A 367 4.34 22.67 -20.07
C GLU A 367 3.91 22.49 -18.60
N GLN A 368 3.06 23.38 -18.09
CA GLN A 368 2.51 23.27 -16.74
C GLN A 368 1.70 21.97 -16.56
N CYS A 369 0.92 21.57 -17.57
CA CYS A 369 0.13 20.34 -17.53
C CYS A 369 1.01 19.10 -17.47
N LYS A 370 2.11 19.07 -18.23
CA LYS A 370 3.12 17.99 -18.19
C LYS A 370 3.78 17.90 -16.82
N GLN A 371 4.20 19.01 -16.25
CA GLN A 371 4.77 19.07 -14.89
C GLN A 371 3.77 18.63 -13.81
N ASP A 372 2.49 18.94 -13.96
CA ASP A 372 1.46 18.50 -13.03
C ASP A 372 1.23 16.98 -13.13
N ILE A 373 1.23 16.40 -14.34
CA ILE A 373 1.11 14.95 -14.55
C ILE A 373 2.30 14.24 -13.89
N GLU A 374 3.50 14.73 -14.12
CA GLU A 374 4.74 14.21 -13.52
C GLU A 374 4.69 14.25 -11.99
N TYR A 375 4.30 15.39 -11.43
CA TYR A 375 4.15 15.58 -9.98
C TYR A 375 3.14 14.60 -9.35
N TYR A 376 1.94 14.46 -9.93
CA TYR A 376 0.95 13.51 -9.40
C TYR A 376 1.36 12.06 -9.60
N THR A 377 2.14 11.74 -10.64
CA THR A 377 2.73 10.41 -10.82
C THR A 377 3.74 10.10 -9.72
N GLN A 378 4.60 11.06 -9.40
CA GLN A 378 5.55 10.94 -8.29
C GLN A 378 4.84 10.74 -6.94
N LEU A 379 3.77 11.50 -6.66
CA LEU A 379 2.99 11.33 -5.43
C LEU A 379 2.31 9.96 -5.35
N GLU A 380 1.80 9.44 -6.45
CA GLU A 380 1.18 8.11 -6.52
C GLU A 380 2.20 7.01 -6.19
N GLU A 381 3.41 7.10 -6.72
CA GLU A 381 4.52 6.19 -6.40
C GLU A 381 4.95 6.30 -4.93
N GLN A 382 5.10 7.50 -4.40
CA GLN A 382 5.41 7.71 -2.99
C GLN A 382 4.35 7.11 -2.07
N LEU A 383 3.05 7.25 -2.40
CA LEU A 383 1.95 6.70 -1.62
C LEU A 383 1.91 5.17 -1.58
N GLN A 384 2.52 4.47 -2.54
CA GLN A 384 2.61 3.01 -2.54
C GLN A 384 3.61 2.49 -1.49
N HIS A 385 4.63 3.27 -1.14
CA HIS A 385 5.75 2.87 -0.29
C HIS A 385 5.85 3.66 1.03
N CYS A 386 4.92 4.57 1.28
CA CYS A 386 4.91 5.42 2.46
C CYS A 386 4.48 4.70 3.74
N SER A 387 5.08 5.09 4.86
CA SER A 387 4.52 4.84 6.19
C SER A 387 3.32 5.77 6.48
N VAL A 388 2.59 5.45 7.56
CA VAL A 388 1.47 6.29 8.05
C VAL A 388 1.92 7.74 8.35
N PHE A 389 3.14 7.92 8.86
CA PHE A 389 3.71 9.24 9.14
C PHE A 389 4.01 10.01 7.85
N ASP A 390 4.64 9.37 6.88
CA ASP A 390 5.00 9.98 5.60
C ASP A 390 3.74 10.45 4.83
N THR A 391 2.65 9.68 4.91
CA THR A 391 1.36 10.04 4.29
C THR A 391 0.73 11.29 4.92
N GLY A 392 0.94 11.51 6.22
CA GLY A 392 0.55 12.74 6.91
C GLY A 392 1.24 13.98 6.34
N GLU A 393 2.53 13.88 6.02
CA GLU A 393 3.31 14.96 5.39
C GLU A 393 2.85 15.23 3.96
N ILE A 394 2.56 14.19 3.16
CA ILE A 394 1.97 14.34 1.82
C ILE A 394 0.61 15.07 1.89
N ARG A 395 -0.21 14.77 2.90
CA ARG A 395 -1.47 15.52 3.13
C ARG A 395 -1.20 17.00 3.36
N GLU A 396 -0.22 17.35 4.20
CA GLU A 396 0.14 18.75 4.46
C GLU A 396 0.61 19.46 3.19
N GLU A 397 1.35 18.77 2.33
CA GLU A 397 1.78 19.28 1.04
C GLU A 397 0.59 19.61 0.14
N LEU A 398 -0.35 18.67 -0.03
CA LEU A 398 -1.55 18.85 -0.85
C LEU A 398 -2.49 19.94 -0.30
N VAL A 399 -2.57 20.10 1.02
CA VAL A 399 -3.31 21.21 1.65
C VAL A 399 -2.63 22.55 1.38
N LYS A 400 -1.30 22.64 1.48
CA LYS A 400 -0.55 23.86 1.13
C LYS A 400 -0.73 24.25 -0.34
N GLN A 401 -0.82 23.26 -1.23
CA GLN A 401 -1.09 23.49 -2.66
C GLN A 401 -2.58 23.72 -3.00
N ARG A 402 -3.47 23.73 -1.99
CA ARG A 402 -4.92 23.91 -2.14
C ARG A 402 -5.61 22.81 -2.96
N VAL A 403 -5.00 21.66 -3.07
CA VAL A 403 -5.56 20.46 -3.74
C VAL A 403 -6.50 19.72 -2.78
N LEU A 404 -6.16 19.69 -1.48
CA LEU A 404 -7.00 19.14 -0.41
C LEU A 404 -7.46 20.24 0.56
N MET A 405 -8.67 20.06 1.09
CA MET A 405 -9.15 20.90 2.19
C MET A 405 -8.53 20.46 3.51
N PRO A 406 -8.16 21.40 4.40
CA PRO A 406 -7.70 21.04 5.74
C PRO A 406 -8.83 20.33 6.51
N LYS A 407 -8.53 19.21 7.17
CA LYS A 407 -9.49 18.60 8.11
C LYS A 407 -9.74 19.59 9.25
N LYS A 408 -11.01 19.75 9.64
CA LYS A 408 -11.40 20.51 10.85
C LYS A 408 -10.98 19.70 12.08
N ASP A 409 -9.70 19.74 12.43
CA ASP A 409 -9.24 19.16 13.68
C ASP A 409 -9.36 20.17 14.82
N ASN A 410 -9.90 19.71 15.94
CA ASN A 410 -9.97 20.44 17.20
C ASN A 410 -8.56 20.95 17.60
N LYS A 411 -8.43 22.25 17.71
CA LYS A 411 -7.45 23.11 18.39
C LYS A 411 -6.29 22.40 19.16
N ARG A 412 -5.53 21.52 18.55
CA ARG A 412 -4.21 21.18 19.05
C ARG A 412 -3.20 22.07 18.31
N LYS A 413 -2.50 22.95 19.07
CA LYS A 413 -1.38 23.76 18.56
C LYS A 413 -0.47 22.85 17.75
N LYS A 414 -0.31 23.12 16.44
CA LYS A 414 0.71 22.46 15.61
C LYS A 414 2.06 22.72 16.25
N LYS A 415 2.64 21.70 16.88
CA LYS A 415 4.08 21.68 17.10
C LYS A 415 4.72 21.65 15.72
N ASN A 416 5.67 22.53 15.46
CA ASN A 416 6.55 22.43 14.28
C ASN A 416 7.39 21.16 14.44
N ASN A 417 6.84 20.04 14.02
CA ASN A 417 7.59 18.79 14.01
C ASN A 417 8.51 18.82 12.79
N LYS A 418 9.81 18.55 13.02
CA LYS A 418 10.74 18.29 11.91
C LYS A 418 10.23 17.10 11.11
N PRO A 419 10.39 17.07 9.76
CA PRO A 419 10.04 15.93 8.96
C PRO A 419 10.74 14.65 9.44
N ASN A 420 10.03 13.52 9.37
CA ASN A 420 10.52 12.23 9.87
C ASN A 420 11.41 11.54 8.83
N VAL A 421 12.61 12.07 8.60
CA VAL A 421 13.57 11.50 7.66
C VAL A 421 14.24 10.25 8.23
N LEU A 422 14.59 9.29 7.38
CA LEU A 422 15.43 8.18 7.78
C LEU A 422 16.85 8.70 8.04
N HIS A 423 17.35 8.48 9.25
CA HIS A 423 18.69 8.90 9.67
C HIS A 423 19.49 7.66 10.10
N LEU A 424 20.61 7.42 9.45
CA LEU A 424 21.53 6.32 9.73
C LEU A 424 22.90 6.87 10.12
N VAL A 425 23.61 6.15 10.99
CA VAL A 425 25.04 6.36 11.27
C VAL A 425 25.78 5.09 10.85
N PHE A 426 26.68 5.23 9.89
CA PHE A 426 27.44 4.14 9.31
C PHE A 426 28.89 4.58 9.09
N ASP A 427 29.86 3.83 9.64
CA ASP A 427 31.31 4.11 9.50
C ASP A 427 31.66 5.61 9.65
N ASP A 428 31.35 6.18 10.82
CA ASP A 428 31.61 7.59 11.18
C ASP A 428 30.97 8.65 10.26
N CYS A 429 30.02 8.25 9.40
CA CYS A 429 29.23 9.17 8.59
C CYS A 429 27.74 9.17 8.96
N GLU A 430 27.07 10.28 8.70
CA GLU A 430 25.63 10.40 8.83
C GLU A 430 24.97 10.35 7.43
N ILE A 431 23.95 9.49 7.30
CA ILE A 431 23.17 9.35 6.08
C ILE A 431 21.73 9.74 6.36
N TYR A 432 21.17 10.62 5.53
CA TYR A 432 19.77 11.05 5.61
C TYR A 432 19.04 10.69 4.32
N VAL A 433 17.85 10.08 4.45
CA VAL A 433 17.02 9.69 3.31
C VAL A 433 15.64 10.33 3.43
N GLY A 434 15.26 11.11 2.43
CA GLY A 434 13.92 11.67 2.29
C GLY A 434 13.05 10.74 1.44
N LYS A 435 11.86 10.38 1.94
CA LYS A 435 10.93 9.44 1.29
C LYS A 435 9.74 10.12 0.60
N ASN A 436 9.58 11.42 0.79
CA ASN A 436 8.55 12.25 0.16
C ASN A 436 9.09 13.64 -0.13
N ASN A 437 8.34 14.47 -0.85
CA ASN A 437 8.79 15.79 -1.30
C ASN A 437 9.14 16.74 -0.14
N ILE A 438 8.41 16.69 0.99
CA ILE A 438 8.72 17.49 2.18
C ILE A 438 10.04 17.05 2.79
N GLN A 439 10.23 15.74 2.95
CA GLN A 439 11.47 15.18 3.47
C GLN A 439 12.65 15.41 2.53
N ASN A 440 12.46 15.23 1.21
CA ASN A 440 13.46 15.52 0.18
C ASN A 440 13.91 16.98 0.24
N ASN A 441 12.96 17.90 0.34
CA ASN A 441 13.27 19.33 0.50
C ASN A 441 14.00 19.64 1.82
N TYR A 442 13.61 18.97 2.91
CA TYR A 442 14.24 19.12 4.22
C TYR A 442 15.69 18.63 4.20
N VAL A 443 15.92 17.43 3.68
CA VAL A 443 17.26 16.81 3.55
C VAL A 443 18.17 17.69 2.70
N THR A 444 17.69 18.15 1.53
CA THR A 444 18.49 18.89 0.56
C THR A 444 18.79 20.33 0.97
N HIS A 445 17.87 21.01 1.70
CA HIS A 445 18.00 22.44 1.94
C HIS A 445 18.14 22.85 3.41
N GLN A 446 17.83 21.97 4.36
CA GLN A 446 17.89 22.31 5.80
C GLN A 446 18.90 21.47 6.58
N VAL A 447 19.09 20.19 6.22
CA VAL A 447 20.05 19.29 6.87
C VAL A 447 21.44 19.42 6.26
N SER A 448 21.51 19.61 4.95
CA SER A 448 22.74 19.57 4.17
C SER A 448 23.67 20.77 4.39
N ARG A 449 24.98 20.53 4.23
CA ARG A 449 26.04 21.53 4.12
C ARG A 449 26.60 21.54 2.69
N LYS A 450 27.29 22.60 2.30
CA LYS A 450 27.80 22.79 0.91
C LYS A 450 28.70 21.66 0.41
N ASN A 451 29.43 21.02 1.31
CA ASN A 451 30.40 19.98 1.01
C ASN A 451 29.84 18.55 1.14
N ASP A 452 28.58 18.37 1.57
CA ASP A 452 27.97 17.06 1.67
C ASP A 452 27.66 16.50 0.27
N LEU A 453 27.68 15.17 0.12
CA LEU A 453 27.29 14.49 -1.10
C LEU A 453 25.79 14.22 -1.10
N TRP A 454 25.17 14.50 -2.22
CA TRP A 454 23.76 14.28 -2.49
C TRP A 454 23.59 13.29 -3.62
N PHE A 455 22.59 12.38 -3.50
CA PHE A 455 22.31 11.29 -4.42
C PHE A 455 20.84 11.29 -4.82
N HIS A 456 20.58 10.95 -6.08
CA HIS A 456 19.23 10.72 -6.61
C HIS A 456 19.30 9.78 -7.83
N VAL A 457 18.30 8.95 -8.00
CA VAL A 457 18.21 8.05 -9.16
C VAL A 457 18.03 8.88 -10.43
N LYS A 458 18.81 8.56 -11.46
CA LYS A 458 18.72 9.21 -12.76
C LYS A 458 17.47 8.72 -13.51
N ASP A 459 16.76 9.64 -14.15
CA ASP A 459 15.59 9.38 -15.01
C ASP A 459 14.36 8.74 -14.29
N TYR A 460 14.42 8.57 -12.96
CA TYR A 460 13.32 8.06 -12.16
C TYR A 460 12.98 9.01 -11.02
N HIS A 461 11.73 8.91 -10.55
CA HIS A 461 11.36 9.54 -9.29
C HIS A 461 11.92 8.73 -8.12
N GLY A 462 12.44 9.40 -7.09
CA GLY A 462 13.06 8.73 -5.97
C GLY A 462 13.33 9.62 -4.77
N SER A 463 14.02 9.05 -3.82
CA SER A 463 14.46 9.71 -2.59
C SER A 463 15.71 10.54 -2.80
N HIS A 464 15.77 11.67 -2.11
CA HIS A 464 17.03 12.39 -1.93
C HIS A 464 17.81 11.75 -0.78
N VAL A 465 19.03 11.32 -1.05
CA VAL A 465 19.93 10.78 -0.05
C VAL A 465 21.08 11.74 0.14
N LEU A 466 21.41 12.02 1.40
CA LEU A 466 22.48 12.92 1.79
C LEU A 466 23.51 12.15 2.60
N LEU A 467 24.77 12.24 2.21
CA LEU A 467 25.92 11.71 2.92
C LEU A 467 26.72 12.87 3.53
N LYS A 468 26.84 12.85 4.85
CA LYS A 468 27.64 13.80 5.62
C LYS A 468 28.86 13.08 6.17
N SER A 469 30.03 13.44 5.66
CA SER A 469 31.32 12.91 6.10
C SER A 469 32.40 13.98 5.86
N GLU A 470 33.50 13.88 6.56
CA GLU A 470 34.69 14.70 6.28
C GLU A 470 35.40 14.17 5.03
N ASP A 471 35.52 12.83 4.91
CA ASP A 471 36.08 12.14 3.76
C ASP A 471 35.08 11.11 3.25
N PHE A 472 34.90 11.03 1.92
CA PHE A 472 33.95 10.13 1.27
C PHE A 472 34.64 8.85 0.79
N THR A 473 34.28 7.72 1.39
CA THR A 473 34.78 6.41 0.96
C THR A 473 33.87 5.76 -0.08
N GLU A 474 34.44 4.87 -0.91
CA GLU A 474 33.66 4.15 -1.94
C GLU A 474 32.51 3.31 -1.31
N PRO A 475 32.68 2.57 -0.20
CA PRO A 475 31.57 1.86 0.44
C PRO A 475 30.41 2.77 0.88
N GLN A 476 30.72 3.96 1.43
CA GLN A 476 29.70 4.94 1.83
C GLN A 476 28.93 5.48 0.62
N ILE A 477 29.64 5.79 -0.50
CA ILE A 477 29.02 6.24 -1.76
C ILE A 477 28.12 5.15 -2.31
N ARG A 478 28.58 3.88 -2.34
CA ARG A 478 27.79 2.74 -2.81
C ARG A 478 26.55 2.52 -1.95
N LEU A 479 26.66 2.59 -0.63
CA LEU A 479 25.52 2.46 0.28
C LEU A 479 24.48 3.56 0.03
N CYS A 480 24.90 4.82 -0.10
CA CYS A 480 23.99 5.93 -0.40
C CYS A 480 23.32 5.78 -1.78
N ALA A 481 24.05 5.35 -2.79
CA ALA A 481 23.50 5.07 -4.11
C ALA A 481 22.50 3.90 -4.06
N MET A 482 22.79 2.85 -3.29
CA MET A 482 21.88 1.71 -3.09
C MET A 482 20.61 2.12 -2.36
N LEU A 483 20.71 3.00 -1.34
CA LEU A 483 19.54 3.58 -0.66
C LEU A 483 18.69 4.43 -1.61
N ALA A 484 19.32 5.26 -2.47
CA ALA A 484 18.60 6.06 -3.46
C ALA A 484 17.86 5.16 -4.47
N ALA A 485 18.50 4.10 -4.94
CA ALA A 485 17.89 3.12 -5.85
C ALA A 485 16.74 2.34 -5.18
N TYR A 486 16.93 1.89 -3.94
CA TYR A 486 15.92 1.14 -3.18
C TYR A 486 14.63 1.95 -2.92
N TYR A 487 14.76 3.24 -2.59
CA TYR A 487 13.61 4.15 -2.40
C TYR A 487 13.20 4.86 -3.69
N SER A 488 13.25 4.15 -4.83
CA SER A 488 12.85 4.65 -6.13
C SER A 488 12.06 3.60 -6.90
N LYS A 489 11.54 3.98 -8.07
CA LYS A 489 10.91 3.07 -9.03
C LYS A 489 11.84 1.97 -9.55
N GLY A 490 13.15 2.18 -9.45
CA GLY A 490 14.18 1.22 -9.87
C GLY A 490 14.48 0.11 -8.86
N LYS A 491 13.73 0.02 -7.74
CA LYS A 491 13.97 -0.94 -6.65
C LYS A 491 14.18 -2.38 -7.10
N ASP A 492 13.38 -2.85 -8.05
CA ASP A 492 13.39 -4.23 -8.55
C ASP A 492 14.20 -4.39 -9.85
N SER A 493 14.94 -3.35 -10.26
CA SER A 493 15.74 -3.34 -11.46
C SER A 493 17.22 -3.58 -11.15
N SER A 494 17.95 -4.20 -12.08
CA SER A 494 19.42 -4.30 -12.03
C SER A 494 20.07 -3.08 -12.66
N SER A 495 21.27 -2.75 -12.22
CA SER A 495 22.12 -1.69 -12.78
C SER A 495 21.44 -0.31 -12.83
N VAL A 496 20.83 0.08 -11.70
CA VAL A 496 20.11 1.36 -11.57
C VAL A 496 21.10 2.53 -11.60
N PRO A 497 20.95 3.49 -12.54
CA PRO A 497 21.81 4.67 -12.57
C PRO A 497 21.43 5.65 -11.46
N VAL A 498 22.40 6.03 -10.63
CA VAL A 498 22.26 7.00 -9.57
C VAL A 498 23.20 8.15 -9.79
N ASP A 499 22.66 9.34 -9.90
CA ASP A 499 23.44 10.58 -10.00
C ASP A 499 23.81 11.07 -8.61
N TYR A 500 25.04 11.54 -8.45
CA TYR A 500 25.51 12.16 -7.21
C TYR A 500 26.41 13.35 -7.46
N CYS A 501 26.31 14.33 -6.58
CA CYS A 501 27.13 15.55 -6.62
C CYS A 501 27.22 16.21 -5.24
N LEU A 502 28.09 17.18 -5.10
CA LEU A 502 28.10 18.04 -3.92
C LEU A 502 26.84 18.91 -3.87
N ILE A 503 26.35 19.20 -2.67
CA ILE A 503 25.19 20.10 -2.46
C ILE A 503 25.42 21.49 -3.09
N SER A 504 26.66 21.95 -3.17
CA SER A 504 27.00 23.21 -3.84
C SER A 504 26.64 23.23 -5.33
N GLN A 505 26.46 22.07 -5.96
CA GLN A 505 26.02 21.92 -7.37
C GLN A 505 24.49 21.86 -7.53
N ILE A 506 23.74 21.77 -6.43
CA ILE A 506 22.28 21.70 -6.44
C ILE A 506 21.68 23.11 -6.47
N LYS A 507 20.71 23.32 -7.34
CA LYS A 507 19.92 24.55 -7.40
C LYS A 507 18.44 24.26 -7.26
N LYS A 508 17.76 25.07 -6.45
CA LYS A 508 16.30 25.09 -6.41
C LYS A 508 15.77 25.82 -7.64
N VAL A 509 14.77 25.24 -8.30
CA VAL A 509 14.10 25.87 -9.43
C VAL A 509 13.03 26.85 -8.90
N PRO A 510 13.11 28.16 -9.19
CA PRO A 510 12.09 29.11 -8.77
C PRO A 510 10.73 28.77 -9.40
N GLY A 511 9.66 28.78 -8.62
CA GLY A 511 8.31 28.46 -9.10
C GLY A 511 7.99 26.97 -9.25
N SER A 512 8.97 26.07 -9.10
CA SER A 512 8.73 24.62 -9.13
C SER A 512 8.07 24.11 -7.84
N LYS A 513 7.48 22.92 -7.92
CA LYS A 513 6.90 22.23 -6.77
C LYS A 513 7.97 21.81 -5.77
N ILE A 514 7.56 21.57 -4.52
CA ILE A 514 8.46 21.19 -3.42
C ILE A 514 9.19 19.89 -3.79
N GLY A 515 10.50 19.84 -3.54
CA GLY A 515 11.34 18.68 -3.82
C GLY A 515 12.04 18.71 -5.18
N PHE A 516 11.63 19.59 -6.10
CA PHE A 516 12.30 19.74 -7.40
C PHE A 516 13.62 20.51 -7.28
N VAL A 517 14.68 19.91 -7.83
CA VAL A 517 16.02 20.51 -7.88
C VAL A 517 16.66 20.25 -9.24
N THR A 518 17.64 21.10 -9.61
CA THR A 518 18.49 20.89 -10.79
C THR A 518 19.94 20.79 -10.36
N MET A 519 20.70 19.95 -11.06
CA MET A 519 22.15 19.76 -10.88
C MET A 519 22.93 20.53 -11.95
N LYS A 520 24.00 21.20 -11.57
CA LYS A 520 24.92 21.84 -12.54
C LYS A 520 25.91 20.84 -13.13
N SER A 521 26.41 19.93 -12.30
CA SER A 521 27.26 18.82 -12.69
C SER A 521 27.06 17.65 -11.73
N ASN A 522 27.15 16.44 -12.22
CA ASN A 522 26.98 15.21 -11.46
C ASN A 522 27.92 14.14 -11.99
N LYS A 523 28.12 13.12 -11.15
CA LYS A 523 28.67 11.82 -11.53
C LYS A 523 27.55 10.79 -11.45
N THR A 524 27.62 9.75 -12.27
CA THR A 524 26.66 8.65 -12.26
C THR A 524 27.34 7.36 -11.83
N ILE A 525 26.73 6.64 -10.91
CA ILE A 525 27.12 5.29 -10.49
C ILE A 525 25.98 4.32 -10.81
N TYR A 526 26.31 3.11 -11.26
CA TYR A 526 25.34 2.04 -11.50
C TYR A 526 25.37 1.08 -10.34
N ILE A 527 24.19 0.77 -9.77
CA ILE A 527 24.08 -0.02 -8.54
C ILE A 527 22.90 -1.00 -8.61
N ASP A 528 23.08 -2.20 -8.04
CA ASP A 528 22.02 -3.17 -7.85
C ASP A 528 21.48 -3.04 -6.42
N PRO A 529 20.19 -2.70 -6.22
CA PRO A 529 19.61 -2.62 -4.89
C PRO A 529 19.51 -4.01 -4.25
N ASP A 530 20.20 -4.23 -3.13
CA ASP A 530 20.06 -5.42 -2.30
C ASP A 530 19.17 -5.12 -1.10
N GLU A 531 17.90 -5.58 -1.18
CA GLU A 531 16.90 -5.35 -0.14
C GLU A 531 17.32 -5.96 1.21
N ASN A 532 17.85 -7.18 1.22
CA ASN A 532 18.18 -7.87 2.46
C ASN A 532 19.32 -7.16 3.19
N TYR A 533 20.38 -6.80 2.45
CA TYR A 533 21.50 -6.05 2.97
C TYR A 533 21.06 -4.67 3.52
N LEU A 534 20.22 -3.94 2.77
CA LEU A 534 19.75 -2.62 3.19
C LEU A 534 18.84 -2.68 4.42
N LEU A 535 17.95 -3.67 4.52
CA LEU A 535 17.09 -3.84 5.68
C LEU A 535 17.90 -4.17 6.94
N GLU A 536 18.96 -4.95 6.82
CA GLU A 536 19.90 -5.24 7.91
C GLU A 536 20.65 -3.99 8.35
N ILE A 537 21.19 -3.20 7.40
CA ILE A 537 21.87 -1.93 7.68
C ILE A 537 20.91 -0.95 8.36
N ILE A 538 19.71 -0.77 7.85
CA ILE A 538 18.71 0.13 8.44
C ILE A 538 18.39 -0.30 9.88
N LYS A 539 18.16 -1.60 10.11
CA LYS A 539 17.85 -2.13 11.44
C LYS A 539 18.96 -1.87 12.46
N ASN A 540 20.22 -2.01 12.04
CA ASN A 540 21.38 -1.93 12.93
C ASN A 540 21.90 -0.50 13.14
N HIS A 541 21.68 0.40 12.18
CA HIS A 541 22.31 1.73 12.15
C HIS A 541 21.33 2.91 12.21
N GLN A 542 20.00 2.65 12.27
CA GLN A 542 18.99 3.70 12.36
C GLN A 542 18.99 4.37 13.74
N ILE A 543 19.12 5.70 13.76
CA ILE A 543 18.88 6.52 14.95
C ILE A 543 17.37 6.74 15.08
N LYS A 544 16.82 6.43 16.26
CA LYS A 544 15.40 6.60 16.60
C LYS A 544 15.06 8.03 17.01
#